data_c9e8b4725c555ebd36a46c25edb71eb9
#
_entry.id   c9e8b4725c555ebd36a46c25edb71eb9
#
_cell.length_a   1.000
_cell.length_b   1.000
_cell.length_c   1.000
_cell.angle_alpha   90.00
_cell.angle_beta   90.00
_cell.angle_gamma   90.00
#
_symmetry.space_group_name_H-M   'P 1'
#
loop_
_entity.id
_entity.type
_entity.pdbx_description
1 polymer ?
#
loop_
_entity_poly.entity_id
_entity_poly.type
_entity_poly.pdbx_seq_one_letter_code
_entity_poly.pdbx_strand_id
1 'polypeptide(L)'
;MPDLNHIIERMRANADAITALARDLSDAQSRWKPTADAWSLLEVVNHLHDEEREDFRTRVDYVLHRPGEQAPPIDPEGWVSARAYNQRDPRASLDAFLRERAASLEWLRGLHDPDWDAEYRAPWGVLRAGDLLVAWLAHDHLHVRQLNELHYAYLAQQAAPYSVEYAGEW
;
A
#
# COMPACT_ATOMS: atom_id res chain seq x y z
N MET A 1 -10.95 -19.77 4.30
CA MET A 1 -10.02 -18.65 4.57
C MET A 1 -8.61 -19.06 4.17
N PRO A 2 -7.82 -18.25 3.46
CA PRO A 2 -6.40 -18.52 3.25
C PRO A 2 -5.67 -18.64 4.60
N ASP A 3 -4.60 -19.43 4.64
CA ASP A 3 -3.77 -19.56 5.83
C ASP A 3 -3.17 -18.19 6.22
N LEU A 4 -3.43 -17.73 7.45
CA LEU A 4 -2.97 -16.45 7.96
C LEU A 4 -1.43 -16.35 7.93
N ASN A 5 -0.71 -17.43 8.22
CA ASN A 5 0.75 -17.44 8.15
C ASN A 5 1.23 -17.22 6.71
N HIS A 6 0.56 -17.82 5.73
CA HIS A 6 0.88 -17.58 4.32
C HIS A 6 0.64 -16.11 3.93
N ILE A 7 -0.46 -15.49 4.38
CA ILE A 7 -0.74 -14.07 4.12
C ILE A 7 0.37 -13.19 4.73
N ILE A 8 0.72 -13.42 5.99
CA ILE A 8 1.79 -12.70 6.70
C ILE A 8 3.12 -12.79 5.93
N GLU A 9 3.50 -13.99 5.48
CA GLU A 9 4.74 -14.18 4.71
C GLU A 9 4.69 -13.48 3.35
N ARG A 10 3.52 -13.45 2.67
CA ARG A 10 3.35 -12.71 1.42
C ARG A 10 3.42 -11.21 1.62
N MET A 11 2.78 -10.67 2.66
CA MET A 11 2.86 -9.24 3.01
C MET A 11 4.30 -8.82 3.34
N ARG A 12 5.06 -9.69 4.04
CA ARG A 12 6.48 -9.46 4.30
C ARG A 12 7.28 -9.39 2.98
N ALA A 13 7.09 -10.37 2.10
CA ALA A 13 7.78 -10.40 0.80
C ALA A 13 7.40 -9.20 -0.09
N ASN A 14 6.14 -8.74 -0.02
CA ASN A 14 5.70 -7.53 -0.74
C ASN A 14 6.38 -6.26 -0.18
N ALA A 15 6.59 -6.17 1.14
CA ALA A 15 7.37 -5.07 1.72
C ALA A 15 8.83 -5.05 1.23
N ASP A 16 9.45 -6.24 1.06
CA ASP A 16 10.79 -6.35 0.46
C ASP A 16 10.78 -5.88 -1.01
N ALA A 17 9.76 -6.25 -1.79
CA ALA A 17 9.60 -5.80 -3.19
C ALA A 17 9.39 -4.28 -3.29
N ILE A 18 8.49 -3.72 -2.46
CA ILE A 18 8.26 -2.27 -2.38
C ILE A 18 9.56 -1.55 -2.00
N THR A 19 10.30 -2.10 -1.05
CA THR A 19 11.60 -1.56 -0.65
C THR A 19 12.59 -1.52 -1.82
N ALA A 20 12.68 -2.60 -2.59
CA ALA A 20 13.59 -2.67 -3.75
C ALA A 20 13.22 -1.64 -4.83
N LEU A 21 11.93 -1.34 -4.98
CA LEU A 21 11.42 -0.37 -5.95
C LEU A 21 11.49 1.09 -5.47
N ALA A 22 11.55 1.34 -4.16
CA ALA A 22 11.50 2.70 -3.61
C ALA A 22 12.85 3.18 -3.01
N ARG A 23 13.80 2.26 -2.76
CA ARG A 23 15.08 2.60 -2.14
C ARG A 23 16.07 3.17 -3.16
N ASP A 24 16.94 4.05 -2.69
CA ASP A 24 18.11 4.59 -3.42
C ASP A 24 17.78 5.30 -4.74
N LEU A 25 16.55 5.81 -4.87
CA LEU A 25 16.14 6.64 -5.98
C LEU A 25 16.70 8.06 -5.83
N SER A 26 16.96 8.73 -6.97
CA SER A 26 17.21 10.16 -6.95
C SER A 26 15.93 10.90 -6.49
N ASP A 27 16.11 12.08 -5.89
CA ASP A 27 15.00 12.94 -5.50
C ASP A 27 14.11 13.30 -6.70
N ALA A 28 14.71 13.52 -7.87
CA ALA A 28 14.00 13.77 -9.11
C ALA A 28 13.10 12.60 -9.53
N GLN A 29 13.61 11.36 -9.47
CA GLN A 29 12.84 10.17 -9.84
C GLN A 29 11.72 9.86 -8.83
N SER A 30 12.01 9.99 -7.52
CA SER A 30 11.04 9.70 -6.48
C SER A 30 9.80 10.60 -6.54
N ARG A 31 9.97 11.85 -7.00
CA ARG A 31 8.91 12.87 -7.09
C ARG A 31 8.31 13.03 -8.49
N TRP A 32 8.89 12.36 -9.48
CA TRP A 32 8.43 12.49 -10.86
C TRP A 32 7.04 11.88 -11.05
N LYS A 33 6.25 12.53 -11.90
CA LYS A 33 4.89 12.10 -12.29
C LYS A 33 4.81 11.99 -13.81
N PRO A 34 4.23 10.92 -14.35
CA PRO A 34 4.01 10.81 -15.80
C PRO A 34 3.04 11.86 -16.33
N THR A 35 2.04 12.24 -15.53
CA THR A 35 1.08 13.33 -15.79
C THR A 35 0.81 14.09 -14.50
N ALA A 36 0.20 15.26 -14.58
CA ALA A 36 -0.11 16.10 -13.42
C ALA A 36 -1.02 15.38 -12.40
N ASP A 37 -1.94 14.54 -12.86
CA ASP A 37 -2.92 13.83 -12.04
C ASP A 37 -2.43 12.45 -11.57
N ALA A 38 -1.30 11.96 -12.11
CA ALA A 38 -0.72 10.70 -11.66
C ALA A 38 0.02 10.88 -10.33
N TRP A 39 0.18 9.78 -9.61
CA TRP A 39 1.01 9.76 -8.41
C TRP A 39 2.48 9.52 -8.77
N SER A 40 3.37 10.07 -7.93
CA SER A 40 4.79 9.76 -7.94
C SER A 40 5.08 8.50 -7.10
N LEU A 41 6.31 7.96 -7.24
CA LEU A 41 6.79 6.87 -6.38
C LEU A 41 6.69 7.25 -4.89
N LEU A 42 7.05 8.48 -4.54
CA LEU A 42 6.98 8.98 -3.16
C LEU A 42 5.55 9.07 -2.63
N GLU A 43 4.61 9.48 -3.48
CA GLU A 43 3.19 9.53 -3.11
C GLU A 43 2.63 8.12 -2.86
N VAL A 44 2.98 7.14 -3.69
CA VAL A 44 2.60 5.73 -3.49
C VAL A 44 3.13 5.18 -2.17
N VAL A 45 4.40 5.44 -1.83
CA VAL A 45 4.99 4.97 -0.56
C VAL A 45 4.29 5.58 0.65
N ASN A 46 3.97 6.89 0.60
CA ASN A 46 3.25 7.55 1.68
C ASN A 46 1.79 7.10 1.80
N HIS A 47 1.14 6.81 0.67
CA HIS A 47 -0.18 6.22 0.64
C HIS A 47 -0.17 4.84 1.31
N LEU A 48 0.75 3.95 0.94
CA LEU A 48 0.92 2.65 1.57
C LEU A 48 1.14 2.75 3.09
N HIS A 49 1.92 3.72 3.55
CA HIS A 49 2.12 3.97 4.98
C HIS A 49 0.82 4.33 5.70
N ASP A 50 0.02 5.23 5.15
CA ASP A 50 -1.20 5.71 5.79
C ASP A 50 -2.32 4.65 5.70
N GLU A 51 -2.46 3.91 4.59
CA GLU A 51 -3.40 2.79 4.43
C GLU A 51 -3.11 1.64 5.40
N GLU A 52 -1.83 1.35 5.62
CA GLU A 52 -1.39 0.33 6.57
C GLU A 52 -1.92 0.60 7.98
N ARG A 53 -1.87 1.85 8.40
CA ARG A 53 -2.17 2.29 9.76
C ARG A 53 -3.63 2.69 9.95
N GLU A 54 -4.16 3.49 9.03
CA GLU A 54 -5.43 4.18 9.23
C GLU A 54 -6.60 3.48 8.55
N ASP A 55 -6.32 2.59 7.57
CA ASP A 55 -7.35 1.79 6.92
C ASP A 55 -7.27 0.32 7.32
N PHE A 56 -6.45 -0.48 6.64
CA PHE A 56 -6.55 -1.95 6.71
C PHE A 56 -6.45 -2.52 8.13
N ARG A 57 -5.34 -2.23 8.84
CA ARG A 57 -5.17 -2.74 10.22
C ARG A 57 -6.29 -2.26 11.14
N THR A 58 -6.64 -0.98 11.05
CA THR A 58 -7.70 -0.39 11.86
C THR A 58 -9.05 -1.02 11.56
N ARG A 59 -9.41 -1.22 10.30
CA ARG A 59 -10.71 -1.81 9.94
C ARG A 59 -10.80 -3.28 10.34
N VAL A 60 -9.77 -4.07 10.11
CA VAL A 60 -9.73 -5.47 10.57
C VAL A 60 -9.89 -5.52 12.09
N ASP A 61 -9.22 -4.64 12.85
CA ASP A 61 -9.37 -4.54 14.32
C ASP A 61 -10.80 -4.19 14.72
N TYR A 62 -11.43 -3.23 14.05
CA TYR A 62 -12.82 -2.85 14.33
C TYR A 62 -13.78 -4.02 14.10
N VAL A 63 -13.63 -4.74 12.99
CA VAL A 63 -14.50 -5.88 12.67
C VAL A 63 -14.35 -7.00 13.69
N LEU A 64 -13.11 -7.33 14.07
CA LEU A 64 -12.82 -8.44 14.98
C LEU A 64 -13.15 -8.13 16.44
N HIS A 65 -12.92 -6.89 16.89
CA HIS A 65 -12.91 -6.60 18.33
C HIS A 65 -13.93 -5.55 18.78
N ARG A 66 -14.60 -4.85 17.84
CA ARG A 66 -15.50 -3.72 18.13
C ARG A 66 -16.84 -3.86 17.39
N PRO A 67 -17.59 -4.94 17.65
CA PRO A 67 -18.84 -5.20 16.94
C PRO A 67 -19.84 -4.05 17.12
N GLY A 68 -20.36 -3.55 16.00
CA GLY A 68 -21.32 -2.44 15.96
C GLY A 68 -20.71 -1.03 15.98
N GLU A 69 -19.42 -0.89 16.20
CA GLU A 69 -18.74 0.40 16.07
C GLU A 69 -18.40 0.68 14.61
N GLN A 70 -18.44 1.97 14.22
CA GLN A 70 -18.02 2.40 12.89
C GLN A 70 -16.53 2.77 12.91
N ALA A 71 -15.75 2.19 12.00
CA ALA A 71 -14.37 2.59 11.83
C ALA A 71 -14.28 4.06 11.37
N PRO A 72 -13.20 4.79 11.73
CA PRO A 72 -13.00 6.16 11.30
C PRO A 72 -13.11 6.31 9.78
N PRO A 73 -13.65 7.42 9.27
CA PRO A 73 -13.67 7.69 7.84
C PRO A 73 -12.24 7.87 7.32
N ILE A 74 -12.03 7.48 6.08
CA ILE A 74 -10.77 7.65 5.37
C ILE A 74 -11.00 8.45 4.08
N ASP A 75 -9.94 9.12 3.60
CA ASP A 75 -9.91 9.81 2.33
C ASP A 75 -8.54 9.60 1.65
N PRO A 76 -8.25 8.36 1.18
CA PRO A 76 -6.93 7.99 0.67
C PRO A 76 -6.42 8.88 -0.46
N GLU A 77 -7.30 9.27 -1.38
CA GLU A 77 -6.95 10.16 -2.50
C GLU A 77 -6.72 11.60 -2.00
N GLY A 78 -7.59 12.11 -1.14
CA GLY A 78 -7.46 13.45 -0.58
C GLY A 78 -6.24 13.61 0.32
N TRP A 79 -5.79 12.55 1.00
CA TRP A 79 -4.57 12.58 1.82
C TRP A 79 -3.31 12.93 1.03
N VAL A 80 -3.23 12.54 -0.25
CA VAL A 80 -2.06 12.80 -1.10
C VAL A 80 -1.73 14.28 -1.12
N SER A 81 -2.73 15.12 -1.37
CA SER A 81 -2.58 16.58 -1.38
C SER A 81 -2.60 17.18 0.02
N ALA A 82 -3.56 16.79 0.86
CA ALA A 82 -3.74 17.34 2.22
C ALA A 82 -2.52 17.09 3.12
N ARG A 83 -1.83 15.97 2.95
CA ARG A 83 -0.63 15.58 3.71
C ARG A 83 0.66 15.84 2.94
N ALA A 84 0.59 16.49 1.78
CA ALA A 84 1.72 16.91 0.95
C ALA A 84 2.75 15.77 0.70
N TYR A 85 2.28 14.58 0.32
CA TYR A 85 3.11 13.38 0.19
C TYR A 85 4.34 13.59 -0.71
N ASN A 86 4.19 14.29 -1.84
CA ASN A 86 5.30 14.52 -2.76
C ASN A 86 6.35 15.53 -2.24
N GLN A 87 6.13 16.13 -1.06
CA GLN A 87 7.08 17.07 -0.43
C GLN A 87 7.84 16.42 0.73
N ARG A 88 7.50 15.18 1.12
CA ARG A 88 8.14 14.46 2.22
C ARG A 88 9.53 13.97 1.83
N ASP A 89 10.34 13.60 2.83
CA ASP A 89 11.63 12.95 2.61
C ASP A 89 11.42 11.50 2.14
N PRO A 90 12.00 11.08 0.98
CA PRO A 90 11.77 9.74 0.44
C PRO A 90 12.24 8.61 1.36
N ARG A 91 13.41 8.79 2.01
CA ARG A 91 13.96 7.77 2.90
C ARG A 91 13.13 7.65 4.18
N ALA A 92 12.79 8.77 4.79
CA ALA A 92 11.95 8.78 5.98
C ALA A 92 10.56 8.19 5.72
N SER A 93 9.98 8.42 4.52
CA SER A 93 8.70 7.85 4.09
C SER A 93 8.76 6.33 3.97
N LEU A 94 9.79 5.80 3.30
CA LEU A 94 9.99 4.36 3.18
C LEU A 94 10.21 3.71 4.56
N ASP A 95 11.05 4.31 5.40
CA ASP A 95 11.30 3.83 6.76
C ASP A 95 10.02 3.86 7.62
N ALA A 96 9.14 4.84 7.43
CA ALA A 96 7.85 4.93 8.11
C ALA A 96 6.91 3.78 7.67
N PHE A 97 6.77 3.55 6.36
CA PHE A 97 6.01 2.41 5.84
C PHE A 97 6.51 1.07 6.41
N LEU A 98 7.82 0.84 6.39
CA LEU A 98 8.40 -0.43 6.88
C LEU A 98 8.15 -0.64 8.38
N ARG A 99 8.20 0.41 9.19
CA ARG A 99 7.85 0.31 10.62
C ARG A 99 6.39 -0.05 10.83
N GLU A 100 5.46 0.59 10.11
CA GLU A 100 4.03 0.27 10.21
C GLU A 100 3.74 -1.14 9.71
N ARG A 101 4.35 -1.58 8.59
CA ARG A 101 4.21 -2.95 8.10
C ARG A 101 4.72 -3.97 9.14
N ALA A 102 5.86 -3.72 9.77
CA ALA A 102 6.37 -4.60 10.81
C ALA A 102 5.40 -4.69 12.01
N ALA A 103 4.83 -3.55 12.43
CA ALA A 103 3.83 -3.51 13.49
C ALA A 103 2.56 -4.27 13.12
N SER A 104 2.10 -4.16 11.86
CA SER A 104 0.92 -4.89 11.35
C SER A 104 1.17 -6.40 11.32
N LEU A 105 2.34 -6.84 10.85
CA LEU A 105 2.67 -8.27 10.82
C LEU A 105 2.77 -8.85 12.23
N GLU A 106 3.28 -8.10 13.19
CA GLU A 106 3.32 -8.51 14.60
C GLU A 106 1.91 -8.59 15.19
N TRP A 107 1.07 -7.58 14.92
CA TRP A 107 -0.33 -7.56 15.34
C TRP A 107 -1.10 -8.76 14.76
N LEU A 108 -0.95 -9.07 13.47
CA LEU A 108 -1.59 -10.23 12.84
C LEU A 108 -1.15 -11.55 13.47
N ARG A 109 0.14 -11.70 13.83
CA ARG A 109 0.65 -12.90 14.54
C ARG A 109 0.09 -13.03 15.95
N GLY A 110 -0.28 -11.92 16.57
CA GLY A 110 -0.87 -11.88 17.90
C GLY A 110 -2.36 -12.20 17.94
N LEU A 111 -3.04 -12.34 16.81
CA LEU A 111 -4.46 -12.70 16.79
C LEU A 111 -4.66 -14.16 17.20
N HIS A 112 -5.55 -14.38 18.17
CA HIS A 112 -5.91 -15.72 18.66
C HIS A 112 -7.33 -16.05 18.19
N ASP A 113 -7.48 -17.12 17.41
CA ASP A 113 -8.75 -17.63 16.87
C ASP A 113 -9.68 -16.53 16.30
N PRO A 114 -9.18 -15.66 15.39
CA PRO A 114 -9.98 -14.55 14.87
C PRO A 114 -11.16 -15.06 14.05
N ASP A 115 -12.34 -14.50 14.30
CA ASP A 115 -13.54 -14.76 13.50
C ASP A 115 -13.47 -14.02 12.16
N TRP A 116 -12.89 -14.66 11.16
CA TRP A 116 -12.75 -14.09 9.82
C TRP A 116 -14.09 -13.92 9.07
N ASP A 117 -15.17 -14.54 9.55
CA ASP A 117 -16.51 -14.38 9.01
C ASP A 117 -17.31 -13.27 9.74
N ALA A 118 -16.72 -12.65 10.78
CA ALA A 118 -17.30 -11.48 11.43
C ALA A 118 -17.60 -10.38 10.41
N GLU A 119 -18.83 -9.83 10.47
CA GLU A 119 -19.34 -8.87 9.50
C GLU A 119 -19.18 -7.42 9.96
N TYR A 120 -18.73 -6.57 9.06
CA TYR A 120 -18.78 -5.11 9.14
C TYR A 120 -19.85 -4.57 8.19
N ARG A 121 -20.84 -3.87 8.74
CA ARG A 121 -21.92 -3.27 7.95
C ARG A 121 -21.62 -1.79 7.68
N ALA A 122 -21.07 -1.53 6.48
CA ALA A 122 -20.87 -0.18 5.99
C ALA A 122 -22.14 0.33 5.26
N PRO A 123 -22.29 1.66 5.08
CA PRO A 123 -23.44 2.23 4.33
C PRO A 123 -23.57 1.72 2.89
N TRP A 124 -22.48 1.25 2.32
CA TRP A 124 -22.39 0.77 0.93
C TRP A 124 -22.35 -0.76 0.79
N GLY A 125 -22.38 -1.52 1.90
CA GLY A 125 -22.43 -2.99 1.86
C GLY A 125 -21.92 -3.67 3.11
N VAL A 126 -21.83 -4.98 3.04
CA VAL A 126 -21.30 -5.83 4.13
C VAL A 126 -19.95 -6.38 3.70
N LEU A 127 -18.94 -6.24 4.55
CA LEU A 127 -17.62 -6.85 4.42
C LEU A 127 -17.36 -7.79 5.59
N ARG A 128 -16.65 -8.87 5.34
CA ARG A 128 -16.12 -9.72 6.41
C ARG A 128 -14.69 -9.32 6.77
N ALA A 129 -14.25 -9.64 7.98
CA ALA A 129 -12.87 -9.45 8.39
C ALA A 129 -11.89 -10.13 7.42
N GLY A 130 -12.23 -11.33 6.93
CA GLY A 130 -11.46 -12.06 5.93
C GLY A 130 -11.39 -11.35 4.57
N ASP A 131 -12.46 -10.69 4.13
CA ASP A 131 -12.48 -9.91 2.90
C ASP A 131 -11.48 -8.73 2.99
N LEU A 132 -11.47 -8.04 4.14
CA LEU A 132 -10.52 -6.94 4.40
C LEU A 132 -9.06 -7.42 4.44
N LEU A 133 -8.79 -8.55 5.09
CA LEU A 133 -7.43 -9.11 5.14
C LEU A 133 -6.91 -9.50 3.75
N VAL A 134 -7.74 -10.14 2.93
CA VAL A 134 -7.36 -10.52 1.56
C VAL A 134 -7.21 -9.29 0.67
N ALA A 135 -8.09 -8.29 0.84
CA ALA A 135 -7.99 -7.00 0.14
C ALA A 135 -6.69 -6.27 0.50
N TRP A 136 -6.26 -6.31 1.76
CA TRP A 136 -4.98 -5.72 2.20
C TRP A 136 -3.79 -6.31 1.44
N LEU A 137 -3.70 -7.65 1.36
CA LEU A 137 -2.66 -8.30 0.57
C LEU A 137 -2.76 -7.97 -0.93
N ALA A 138 -3.98 -7.94 -1.47
CA ALA A 138 -4.21 -7.60 -2.89
C ALA A 138 -3.82 -6.15 -3.20
N HIS A 139 -4.02 -5.22 -2.26
CA HIS A 139 -3.63 -3.82 -2.36
C HIS A 139 -2.10 -3.65 -2.53
N ASP A 140 -1.31 -4.44 -1.82
CA ASP A 140 0.14 -4.49 -2.04
C ASP A 140 0.48 -4.81 -3.51
N HIS A 141 -0.17 -5.82 -4.08
CA HIS A 141 0.09 -6.22 -5.48
C HIS A 141 -0.28 -5.13 -6.48
N LEU A 142 -1.38 -4.39 -6.22
CA LEU A 142 -1.76 -3.24 -7.06
C LEU A 142 -0.68 -2.15 -7.04
N HIS A 143 -0.12 -1.86 -5.86
CA HIS A 143 0.90 -0.83 -5.73
C HIS A 143 2.29 -1.29 -6.14
N VAL A 144 2.67 -2.55 -6.00
CA VAL A 144 3.89 -3.11 -6.62
C VAL A 144 3.82 -2.96 -8.14
N ARG A 145 2.66 -3.25 -8.76
CA ARG A 145 2.45 -3.00 -10.19
C ARG A 145 2.61 -1.51 -10.52
N GLN A 146 1.94 -0.63 -9.78
CA GLN A 146 2.01 0.82 -9.99
C GLN A 146 3.45 1.36 -9.87
N LEU A 147 4.21 0.89 -8.88
CA LEU A 147 5.63 1.26 -8.73
C LEU A 147 6.46 0.84 -9.94
N ASN A 148 6.25 -0.39 -10.46
CA ASN A 148 6.92 -0.84 -11.68
C ASN A 148 6.51 -0.01 -12.92
N GLU A 149 5.23 0.33 -13.06
CA GLU A 149 4.74 1.20 -14.14
C GLU A 149 5.42 2.58 -14.10
N LEU A 150 5.60 3.15 -12.91
CA LEU A 150 6.30 4.43 -12.72
C LEU A 150 7.78 4.34 -13.08
N HIS A 151 8.46 3.24 -12.72
CA HIS A 151 9.85 3.00 -13.13
C HIS A 151 9.98 2.87 -14.65
N TYR A 152 9.10 2.11 -15.28
CA TYR A 152 9.09 1.93 -16.74
C TYR A 152 8.85 3.27 -17.45
N ALA A 153 7.84 4.03 -17.04
CA ALA A 153 7.51 5.32 -17.63
C ALA A 153 8.66 6.35 -17.46
N TYR A 154 9.31 6.37 -16.30
CA TYR A 154 10.47 7.23 -16.06
C TYR A 154 11.65 6.83 -16.94
N LEU A 155 11.96 5.52 -17.05
CA LEU A 155 13.01 5.02 -17.95
C LEU A 155 12.72 5.40 -19.40
N ALA A 156 11.51 5.18 -19.89
CA ALA A 156 11.11 5.52 -21.26
C ALA A 156 11.31 7.01 -21.57
N GLN A 157 11.00 7.88 -20.62
CA GLN A 157 11.23 9.32 -20.76
C GLN A 157 12.73 9.66 -20.78
N GLN A 158 13.54 9.02 -19.94
CA GLN A 158 14.98 9.33 -19.83
C GLN A 158 15.82 8.70 -20.93
N ALA A 159 15.31 7.67 -21.60
CA ALA A 159 16.06 6.90 -22.59
C ALA A 159 16.27 7.63 -23.94
N ALA A 160 15.56 8.74 -24.19
CA ALA A 160 15.67 9.47 -25.47
C ALA A 160 17.14 9.77 -25.83
N PRO A 161 17.59 9.56 -27.08
CA PRO A 161 16.77 9.21 -28.26
C PRO A 161 16.52 7.70 -28.46
N TYR A 162 16.87 6.85 -27.51
CA TYR A 162 16.69 5.40 -27.60
C TYR A 162 15.26 5.00 -27.24
N SER A 163 14.75 3.90 -27.83
CA SER A 163 13.43 3.37 -27.58
C SER A 163 13.49 2.16 -26.63
N VAL A 164 12.46 2.00 -25.81
CA VAL A 164 12.25 0.82 -24.97
C VAL A 164 11.39 -0.25 -25.65
N GLU A 165 10.89 -0.01 -26.87
CA GLU A 165 9.94 -0.88 -27.58
C GLU A 165 10.44 -2.31 -27.82
N TYR A 166 11.75 -2.51 -27.95
CA TYR A 166 12.33 -3.85 -28.13
C TYR A 166 12.12 -4.77 -26.91
N ALA A 167 11.80 -4.21 -25.75
CA ALA A 167 11.51 -4.99 -24.55
C ALA A 167 10.11 -5.67 -24.61
N GLY A 168 9.25 -5.27 -25.54
CA GLY A 168 7.88 -5.75 -25.66
C GLY A 168 6.84 -4.74 -25.16
N GLU A 169 5.57 -5.16 -25.19
CA GLU A 169 4.46 -4.36 -24.67
C GLU A 169 4.33 -4.55 -23.15
N TRP A 170 3.92 -3.45 -22.50
CA TRP A 170 3.68 -3.41 -21.05
C TRP A 170 2.21 -3.72 -20.72
#